data_d8534e044cc459eb3cd34bc586d4ea5c
#
_entry.id   d8534e044cc459eb3cd34bc586d4ea5c
#
_cell.length_a   1.000
_cell.length_b   1.000
_cell.length_c   1.000
_cell.angle_alpha   90.00
_cell.angle_beta   90.00
_cell.angle_gamma   90.00
#
_symmetry.space_group_name_H-M   'P 1'
#
loop_
_entity.id
_entity.type
_entity.pdbx_description
1 polymer ?
#
loop_
_entity_poly.entity_id
_entity_poly.type
_entity_poly.pdbx_seq_one_letter_code
_entity_poly.pdbx_strand_id
1 'polypeptide(L)'
;MPEPAKAALLPEDCETTEDLFLYGLHVEQYRHATYHPEDYYLEGLRRDPTDIRLNNVYGRCLLKKCDFAGAEKYFRKAVEKSIRSNPNPYDYEPYYNLGLSLKYQGKEKEAYDVFYKAIWGGSFQAPGFYELACLDAKTGRFAEALEHVNESILRQ
;
A
#
# COMPACT_ATOMS: atom_id res chain seq x y z
N MET A 1 -9.11 -8.29 -37.93
CA MET A 1 -7.88 -8.00 -37.21
C MET A 1 -8.28 -7.18 -35.98
N PRO A 2 -7.78 -7.45 -34.80
CA PRO A 2 -7.99 -6.54 -33.66
C PRO A 2 -7.40 -5.16 -33.98
N GLU A 3 -8.05 -4.12 -33.49
CA GLU A 3 -7.51 -2.76 -33.62
C GLU A 3 -6.15 -2.65 -32.94
N PRO A 4 -5.20 -1.86 -33.49
CA PRO A 4 -3.92 -1.63 -32.85
C PRO A 4 -4.13 -0.97 -31.48
N ALA A 5 -3.30 -1.34 -30.50
CA ALA A 5 -3.33 -0.73 -29.17
C ALA A 5 -3.17 0.79 -29.27
N LYS A 6 -4.04 1.53 -28.60
CA LYS A 6 -3.95 3.00 -28.52
C LYS A 6 -2.98 3.38 -27.40
N ALA A 7 -2.31 4.51 -27.53
CA ALA A 7 -1.53 5.09 -26.45
C ALA A 7 -2.41 5.36 -25.21
N ALA A 8 -1.82 5.30 -24.01
CA ALA A 8 -2.52 5.69 -22.80
C ALA A 8 -3.00 7.14 -22.91
N LEU A 9 -4.21 7.42 -22.43
CA LEU A 9 -4.72 8.80 -22.31
C LEU A 9 -3.84 9.60 -21.34
N LEU A 10 -3.73 10.90 -21.56
CA LEU A 10 -3.13 11.77 -20.56
C LEU A 10 -4.00 11.84 -19.29
N PRO A 11 -3.43 12.12 -18.12
CA PRO A 11 -4.22 12.16 -16.87
C PRO A 11 -5.42 13.10 -16.94
N GLU A 12 -5.27 14.27 -17.57
CA GLU A 12 -6.34 15.26 -17.73
C GLU A 12 -7.49 14.78 -18.64
N ASP A 13 -7.19 13.88 -19.59
CA ASP A 13 -8.16 13.36 -20.56
C ASP A 13 -8.92 12.13 -20.04
N CYS A 14 -8.53 11.58 -18.91
CA CYS A 14 -9.25 10.47 -18.27
C CYS A 14 -10.59 10.97 -17.71
N GLU A 15 -11.68 10.26 -18.01
CA GLU A 15 -13.02 10.68 -17.59
C GLU A 15 -13.26 10.46 -16.10
N THR A 16 -12.84 9.30 -15.57
CA THR A 16 -13.14 8.87 -14.21
C THR A 16 -11.89 8.68 -13.34
N THR A 17 -12.08 8.67 -12.02
CA THR A 17 -11.00 8.29 -11.07
C THR A 17 -10.60 6.83 -11.21
N GLU A 18 -11.52 5.98 -11.66
CA GLU A 18 -11.24 4.58 -12.00
C GLU A 18 -10.26 4.48 -13.16
N ASP A 19 -10.49 5.23 -14.24
CA ASP A 19 -9.57 5.26 -15.39
C ASP A 19 -8.18 5.72 -14.94
N LEU A 20 -8.10 6.77 -14.14
CA LEU A 20 -6.84 7.27 -13.59
C LEU A 20 -6.11 6.21 -12.77
N PHE A 21 -6.82 5.47 -11.93
CA PHE A 21 -6.24 4.35 -11.18
C PHE A 21 -5.72 3.25 -12.10
N LEU A 22 -6.52 2.81 -13.08
CA LEU A 22 -6.17 1.72 -14.00
C LEU A 22 -5.02 2.10 -14.94
N TYR A 23 -5.03 3.31 -15.53
CA TYR A 23 -3.93 3.79 -16.36
C TYR A 23 -2.64 3.96 -15.55
N GLY A 24 -2.73 4.50 -14.33
CA GLY A 24 -1.58 4.60 -13.44
C GLY A 24 -0.97 3.22 -13.13
N LEU A 25 -1.79 2.21 -12.81
CA LEU A 25 -1.33 0.83 -12.60
C LEU A 25 -0.68 0.25 -13.87
N HIS A 26 -1.30 0.47 -15.03
CA HIS A 26 -0.75 -0.01 -16.30
C HIS A 26 0.64 0.59 -16.56
N VAL A 27 0.78 1.91 -16.43
CA VAL A 27 2.05 2.63 -16.60
C VAL A 27 3.11 2.13 -15.60
N GLU A 28 2.71 1.85 -14.34
CA GLU A 28 3.60 1.31 -13.31
C GLU A 28 4.08 -0.11 -13.67
N GLN A 29 3.17 -0.98 -14.08
CA GLN A 29 3.47 -2.40 -14.40
C GLN A 29 4.36 -2.53 -15.63
N TYR A 30 4.11 -1.75 -16.67
CA TYR A 30 4.86 -1.81 -17.92
C TYR A 30 6.07 -0.89 -17.96
N ARG A 31 6.35 -0.15 -16.88
CA ARG A 31 7.50 0.77 -16.77
C ARG A 31 7.60 1.69 -17.97
N HIS A 32 6.54 2.41 -18.26
CA HIS A 32 6.46 3.27 -19.43
C HIS A 32 7.57 4.32 -19.40
N ALA A 33 8.23 4.56 -20.55
CA ALA A 33 9.43 5.41 -20.61
C ALA A 33 9.13 6.91 -20.45
N THR A 34 7.92 7.34 -20.84
CA THR A 34 7.52 8.77 -20.91
C THR A 34 6.42 9.14 -19.94
N TYR A 35 5.58 8.20 -19.53
CA TYR A 35 4.47 8.45 -18.60
C TYR A 35 4.84 7.98 -17.21
N HIS A 36 4.51 8.79 -16.22
CA HIS A 36 4.75 8.46 -14.81
C HIS A 36 3.44 8.11 -14.11
N PRO A 37 3.37 6.99 -13.39
CA PRO A 37 2.14 6.57 -12.70
C PRO A 37 1.66 7.60 -11.69
N GLU A 38 2.59 8.34 -11.07
CA GLU A 38 2.27 9.38 -10.10
C GLU A 38 1.40 10.50 -10.67
N ASP A 39 1.54 10.84 -11.95
CA ASP A 39 0.75 11.90 -12.57
C ASP A 39 -0.73 11.53 -12.61
N TYR A 40 -1.03 10.26 -12.92
CA TYR A 40 -2.38 9.71 -12.90
C TYR A 40 -2.95 9.65 -11.47
N TYR A 41 -2.16 9.17 -10.51
CA TYR A 41 -2.61 9.06 -9.13
C TYR A 41 -2.85 10.43 -8.50
N LEU A 42 -2.00 11.42 -8.77
CA LEU A 42 -2.17 12.78 -8.28
C LEU A 42 -3.40 13.47 -8.87
N GLU A 43 -3.64 13.30 -10.18
CA GLU A 43 -4.86 13.83 -10.79
C GLU A 43 -6.11 13.17 -10.19
N GLY A 44 -6.07 11.86 -9.96
CA GLY A 44 -7.15 11.16 -9.28
C GLY A 44 -7.40 11.67 -7.86
N LEU A 45 -6.33 11.89 -7.08
CA LEU A 45 -6.41 12.46 -5.73
C LEU A 45 -6.83 13.93 -5.72
N ARG A 46 -6.59 14.68 -6.80
CA ARG A 46 -7.12 16.03 -6.98
C ARG A 46 -8.65 16.01 -7.13
N ARG A 47 -9.20 15.00 -7.82
CA ARG A 47 -10.65 14.82 -8.01
C ARG A 47 -11.33 14.22 -6.79
N ASP A 48 -10.75 13.15 -6.21
CA ASP A 48 -11.19 12.54 -4.95
C ASP A 48 -10.02 12.34 -3.98
N PRO A 49 -9.77 13.29 -3.07
CA PRO A 49 -8.71 13.21 -2.08
C PRO A 49 -8.87 12.06 -1.08
N THR A 50 -10.05 11.44 -1.04
CA THR A 50 -10.39 10.37 -0.09
C THR A 50 -10.41 8.97 -0.71
N ASP A 51 -10.16 8.83 -2.00
CA ASP A 51 -10.12 7.52 -2.65
C ASP A 51 -9.07 6.63 -1.99
N ILE A 52 -9.50 5.44 -1.52
CA ILE A 52 -8.66 4.52 -0.75
C ILE A 52 -7.52 3.98 -1.61
N ARG A 53 -7.84 3.55 -2.85
CA ARG A 53 -6.88 2.92 -3.76
C ARG A 53 -5.84 3.92 -4.23
N LEU A 54 -6.28 5.12 -4.64
CA LEU A 54 -5.38 6.18 -5.10
C LEU A 54 -4.43 6.65 -3.99
N ASN A 55 -4.92 6.82 -2.75
CA ASN A 55 -4.06 7.11 -1.61
C ASN A 55 -3.05 5.97 -1.37
N ASN A 56 -3.48 4.71 -1.46
CA ASN A 56 -2.60 3.56 -1.25
C ASN A 56 -1.51 3.48 -2.34
N VAL A 57 -1.86 3.54 -3.62
CA VAL A 57 -0.86 3.42 -4.71
C VAL A 57 0.09 4.61 -4.77
N TYR A 58 -0.38 5.83 -4.52
CA TYR A 58 0.50 6.99 -4.44
C TYR A 58 1.43 6.92 -3.23
N GLY A 59 0.92 6.47 -2.08
CA GLY A 59 1.75 6.17 -0.90
C GLY A 59 2.85 5.15 -1.21
N ARG A 60 2.56 4.11 -1.99
CA ARG A 60 3.55 3.15 -2.48
C ARG A 60 4.63 3.79 -3.37
N CYS A 61 4.25 4.72 -4.22
CA CYS A 61 5.24 5.47 -5.03
C CYS A 61 6.22 6.24 -4.13
N LEU A 62 5.72 6.92 -3.10
CA LEU A 62 6.54 7.62 -2.12
C LEU A 62 7.42 6.66 -1.30
N LEU A 63 6.86 5.51 -0.88
CA LEU A 63 7.60 4.46 -0.17
C LEU A 63 8.79 3.94 -1.00
N LYS A 64 8.58 3.69 -2.30
CA LYS A 64 9.65 3.30 -3.23
C LYS A 64 10.73 4.36 -3.39
N LYS A 65 10.38 5.64 -3.23
CA LYS A 65 11.31 6.78 -3.24
C LYS A 65 11.95 7.05 -1.87
N CYS A 66 11.70 6.19 -0.88
CA CYS A 66 12.15 6.34 0.51
C CYS A 66 11.60 7.60 1.23
N ASP A 67 10.55 8.24 0.70
CA ASP A 67 9.80 9.27 1.42
C ASP A 67 8.77 8.61 2.35
N PHE A 68 9.27 8.04 3.45
CA PHE A 68 8.44 7.29 4.40
C PHE A 68 7.43 8.17 5.12
N ALA A 69 7.82 9.42 5.43
CA ALA A 69 6.93 10.36 6.12
C ALA A 69 5.82 10.89 5.19
N GLY A 70 6.14 11.11 3.92
CA GLY A 70 5.15 11.41 2.88
C GLY A 70 4.18 10.24 2.68
N ALA A 71 4.71 9.04 2.50
CA ALA A 71 3.94 7.82 2.31
C ALA A 71 2.94 7.55 3.46
N GLU A 72 3.38 7.71 4.72
CA GLU A 72 2.56 7.56 5.91
C GLU A 72 1.27 8.39 5.83
N LYS A 73 1.36 9.64 5.38
CA LYS A 73 0.20 10.54 5.29
C LYS A 73 -0.90 9.99 4.38
N TYR A 74 -0.51 9.41 3.26
CA TYR A 74 -1.45 8.84 2.30
C TYR A 74 -2.00 7.50 2.78
N PHE A 75 -1.17 6.63 3.35
CA PHE A 75 -1.65 5.38 3.93
C PHE A 75 -2.62 5.60 5.09
N ARG A 76 -2.38 6.60 5.95
CA ARG A 76 -3.33 6.95 7.02
C ARG A 76 -4.67 7.39 6.48
N LYS A 77 -4.72 8.20 5.41
CA LYS A 77 -5.97 8.58 4.74
C LYS A 77 -6.71 7.38 4.18
N ALA A 78 -5.98 6.44 3.53
CA ALA A 78 -6.56 5.22 3.00
C ALA A 78 -7.14 4.35 4.12
N VAL A 79 -6.40 4.15 5.21
CA VAL A 79 -6.85 3.40 6.39
C VAL A 79 -8.07 4.06 7.03
N GLU A 80 -8.03 5.35 7.32
CA GLU A 80 -9.13 6.09 7.94
C GLU A 80 -10.42 5.96 7.13
N LYS A 81 -10.32 6.14 5.82
CA LYS A 81 -11.49 6.00 4.93
C LYS A 81 -12.01 4.56 4.88
N SER A 82 -11.11 3.57 4.87
CA SER A 82 -11.47 2.15 4.75
C SER A 82 -12.26 1.63 5.95
N ILE A 83 -12.01 2.17 7.15
CA ILE A 83 -12.68 1.74 8.39
C ILE A 83 -13.86 2.61 8.80
N ARG A 84 -14.19 3.64 8.01
CA ARG A 84 -15.24 4.61 8.37
C ARG A 84 -16.60 3.97 8.61
N SER A 85 -16.96 2.94 7.85
CA SER A 85 -18.24 2.25 7.93
C SER A 85 -18.14 0.84 8.52
N ASN A 86 -16.93 0.25 8.54
CA ASN A 86 -16.68 -1.09 9.05
C ASN A 86 -15.26 -1.15 9.63
N PRO A 87 -15.07 -1.52 10.90
CA PRO A 87 -13.74 -1.63 11.51
C PRO A 87 -12.84 -2.69 10.86
N ASN A 88 -13.42 -3.59 10.04
CA ASN A 88 -12.70 -4.59 9.27
C ASN A 88 -12.82 -4.25 7.78
N PRO A 89 -11.79 -3.62 7.18
CA PRO A 89 -11.81 -3.27 5.78
C PRO A 89 -11.79 -4.50 4.88
N TYR A 90 -12.26 -4.35 3.65
CA TYR A 90 -12.18 -5.40 2.64
C TYR A 90 -10.73 -5.68 2.23
N ASP A 91 -9.90 -4.63 2.13
CA ASP A 91 -8.50 -4.70 1.74
C ASP A 91 -7.60 -4.19 2.87
N TYR A 92 -6.63 -5.01 3.24
CA TYR A 92 -5.65 -4.71 4.29
C TYR A 92 -4.31 -4.22 3.75
N GLU A 93 -4.15 -4.05 2.44
CA GLU A 93 -2.92 -3.51 1.84
C GLU A 93 -2.52 -2.16 2.44
N PRO A 94 -3.44 -1.18 2.64
CA PRO A 94 -3.08 0.09 3.27
C PRO A 94 -2.51 -0.04 4.67
N TYR A 95 -2.97 -1.01 5.46
CA TYR A 95 -2.40 -1.30 6.79
C TYR A 95 -0.97 -1.83 6.68
N TYR A 96 -0.75 -2.81 5.81
CA TYR A 96 0.59 -3.37 5.60
C TYR A 96 1.59 -2.28 5.16
N ASN A 97 1.22 -1.48 4.18
CA ASN A 97 2.04 -0.39 3.66
C ASN A 97 2.28 0.71 4.70
N LEU A 98 1.28 1.02 5.54
CA LEU A 98 1.43 1.93 6.68
C LEU A 98 2.45 1.38 7.68
N GLY A 99 2.36 0.08 8.00
CA GLY A 99 3.33 -0.58 8.87
C GLY A 99 4.76 -0.48 8.35
N LEU A 100 4.98 -0.69 7.04
CA LEU A 100 6.28 -0.50 6.41
C LEU A 100 6.79 0.94 6.56
N SER A 101 5.94 1.94 6.26
CA SER A 101 6.33 3.35 6.36
C SER A 101 6.72 3.74 7.78
N LEU A 102 6.01 3.24 8.78
CA LEU A 102 6.30 3.47 10.21
C LEU A 102 7.59 2.77 10.65
N LYS A 103 7.77 1.50 10.25
CA LYS A 103 8.98 0.73 10.54
C LYS A 103 10.22 1.44 10.04
N TYR A 104 10.22 1.92 8.80
CA TYR A 104 11.37 2.62 8.21
C TYR A 104 11.62 4.01 8.81
N GLN A 105 10.65 4.58 9.50
CA GLN A 105 10.82 5.80 10.30
C GLN A 105 11.29 5.53 11.75
N GLY A 106 11.46 4.25 12.13
CA GLY A 106 11.82 3.87 13.50
C GLY A 106 10.65 3.93 14.50
N LYS A 107 9.41 4.08 14.02
CA LYS A 107 8.19 4.08 14.84
C LYS A 107 7.73 2.63 15.09
N GLU A 108 8.60 1.82 15.70
CA GLU A 108 8.47 0.35 15.74
C GLU A 108 7.24 -0.12 16.50
N LYS A 109 6.90 0.52 17.61
CA LYS A 109 5.72 0.15 18.41
C LYS A 109 4.43 0.32 17.60
N GLU A 110 4.29 1.45 16.94
CA GLU A 110 3.10 1.73 16.12
C GLU A 110 3.08 0.81 14.87
N ALA A 111 4.25 0.57 14.26
CA ALA A 111 4.37 -0.38 13.15
C ALA A 111 3.91 -1.79 13.55
N TYR A 112 4.27 -2.24 14.74
CA TYR A 112 3.87 -3.54 15.28
C TYR A 112 2.34 -3.66 15.37
N ASP A 113 1.67 -2.67 15.97
CA ASP A 113 0.21 -2.65 16.12
C ASP A 113 -0.49 -2.65 14.74
N VAL A 114 0.06 -1.90 13.79
CA VAL A 114 -0.49 -1.80 12.44
C VAL A 114 -0.28 -3.11 11.64
N PHE A 115 0.89 -3.75 11.72
CA PHE A 115 1.11 -5.06 11.11
C PHE A 115 0.21 -6.13 11.73
N TYR A 116 -0.01 -6.06 13.06
CA TYR A 116 -0.93 -6.97 13.73
C TYR A 116 -2.38 -6.81 13.23
N LYS A 117 -2.77 -5.60 12.80
CA LYS A 117 -4.05 -5.40 12.12
C LYS A 117 -4.01 -5.91 10.67
N ALA A 118 -2.89 -5.73 9.96
CA ALA A 118 -2.76 -6.17 8.56
C ALA A 118 -2.93 -7.68 8.38
N ILE A 119 -2.45 -8.50 9.34
CA ILE A 119 -2.58 -9.98 9.28
C ILE A 119 -4.02 -10.49 9.40
N TRP A 120 -4.99 -9.63 9.68
CA TRP A 120 -6.40 -10.03 9.65
C TRP A 120 -6.91 -10.22 8.21
N GLY A 121 -6.22 -9.65 7.22
CA GLY A 121 -6.47 -9.89 5.81
C GLY A 121 -5.66 -11.07 5.29
N GLY A 122 -6.33 -12.05 4.68
CA GLY A 122 -5.67 -13.28 4.22
C GLY A 122 -4.44 -13.06 3.34
N SER A 123 -4.49 -12.11 2.41
CA SER A 123 -3.39 -11.80 1.50
C SER A 123 -2.15 -11.20 2.19
N PHE A 124 -2.30 -10.65 3.39
CA PHE A 124 -1.21 -10.00 4.12
C PHE A 124 -0.79 -10.77 5.37
N GLN A 125 -1.28 -11.99 5.58
CA GLN A 125 -0.86 -12.83 6.71
C GLN A 125 0.62 -13.17 6.63
N ALA A 126 1.06 -13.82 5.56
CA ALA A 126 2.46 -14.23 5.42
C ALA A 126 3.44 -13.04 5.53
N PRO A 127 3.32 -11.97 4.73
CA PRO A 127 4.24 -10.85 4.85
C PRO A 127 4.10 -10.09 6.16
N GLY A 128 2.89 -9.97 6.73
CA GLY A 128 2.67 -9.29 8.02
C GLY A 128 3.30 -10.04 9.19
N PHE A 129 3.15 -11.35 9.27
CA PHE A 129 3.83 -12.17 10.27
C PHE A 129 5.34 -12.11 10.15
N TYR A 130 5.88 -12.06 8.93
CA TYR A 130 7.31 -11.85 8.72
C TYR A 130 7.78 -10.52 9.30
N GLU A 131 7.06 -9.43 9.07
CA GLU A 131 7.41 -8.12 9.62
C GLU A 131 7.32 -8.07 11.15
N LEU A 132 6.31 -8.71 11.74
CA LEU A 132 6.20 -8.87 13.19
C LEU A 132 7.40 -9.64 13.75
N ALA A 133 7.78 -10.75 13.12
CA ALA A 133 8.96 -11.53 13.53
C ALA A 133 10.24 -10.70 13.49
N CYS A 134 10.43 -9.88 12.46
CA CYS A 134 11.59 -8.97 12.36
C CYS A 134 11.64 -7.96 13.52
N LEU A 135 10.48 -7.39 13.89
CA LEU A 135 10.38 -6.43 15.00
C LEU A 135 10.61 -7.12 16.36
N ASP A 136 10.08 -8.35 16.54
CA ASP A 136 10.31 -9.14 17.74
C ASP A 136 11.78 -9.50 17.92
N ALA A 137 12.43 -10.00 16.87
CA ALA A 137 13.85 -10.32 16.88
C ALA A 137 14.71 -9.11 17.22
N LYS A 138 14.38 -7.94 16.67
CA LYS A 138 15.08 -6.67 16.95
C LYS A 138 14.98 -6.24 18.41
N THR A 139 13.89 -6.58 19.08
CA THR A 139 13.66 -6.28 20.50
C THR A 139 14.07 -7.41 21.44
N GLY A 140 14.69 -8.48 20.92
CA GLY A 140 15.16 -9.62 21.71
C GLY A 140 14.07 -10.62 22.10
N ARG A 141 12.85 -10.49 21.58
CA ARG A 141 11.73 -11.42 21.79
C ARG A 141 11.83 -12.59 20.82
N PHE A 142 12.84 -13.44 21.00
CA PHE A 142 13.15 -14.50 20.04
C PHE A 142 12.12 -15.63 20.01
N ALA A 143 11.42 -15.91 21.11
CA ALA A 143 10.36 -16.91 21.15
C ALA A 143 9.17 -16.48 20.28
N GLU A 144 8.69 -15.25 20.45
CA GLU A 144 7.61 -14.66 19.67
C GLU A 144 8.01 -14.52 18.20
N ALA A 145 9.27 -14.12 17.94
CA ALA A 145 9.80 -14.05 16.58
C ALA A 145 9.75 -15.40 15.86
N LEU A 146 10.10 -16.49 16.56
CA LEU A 146 10.04 -17.84 16.02
C LEU A 146 8.58 -18.27 15.72
N GLU A 147 7.65 -17.97 16.63
CA GLU A 147 6.23 -18.22 16.40
C GLU A 147 5.73 -17.47 15.15
N HIS A 148 6.01 -16.18 15.03
CA HIS A 148 5.59 -15.39 13.90
C HIS A 148 6.24 -15.85 12.58
N VAL A 149 7.51 -16.27 12.57
CA VAL A 149 8.14 -16.84 11.37
C VAL A 149 7.43 -18.13 10.94
N ASN A 150 7.12 -19.02 11.88
CA ASN A 150 6.38 -20.24 11.58
C ASN A 150 4.99 -19.94 11.00
N GLU A 151 4.27 -18.97 11.57
CA GLU A 151 2.99 -18.51 11.04
C GLU A 151 3.12 -17.93 9.62
N SER A 152 4.19 -17.18 9.34
CA SER A 152 4.47 -16.65 8.00
C SER A 152 4.69 -17.78 6.99
N ILE A 153 5.48 -18.80 7.34
CA ILE A 153 5.76 -19.95 6.46
C ILE A 153 4.51 -20.76 6.17
N LEU A 154 3.66 -20.98 7.17
CA LEU A 154 2.43 -21.77 7.01
C LEU A 154 1.37 -21.10 6.11
N ARG A 155 1.51 -19.80 5.83
CA ARG A 155 0.53 -19.01 5.06
C ARG A 155 1.05 -18.56 3.69
N GLN A 156 2.18 -19.07 3.24
CA GLN A 156 2.76 -18.79 1.91
C GLN A 156 1.99 -19.46 0.78
#